data_9d226a91d8abc65976e014aeacde17bf
#
_entry.id   9d226a91d8abc65976e014aeacde17bf
#
_cell.length_a   1.000
_cell.length_b   1.000
_cell.length_c   1.000
_cell.angle_alpha   90.00
_cell.angle_beta   90.00
_cell.angle_gamma   90.00
#
_symmetry.space_group_name_H-M   'P 1'
#
loop_
_entity.id
_entity.type
_entity.pdbx_description
1 polymer ?
#
loop_
_entity_poly.entity_id
_entity_poly.type
_entity_poly.pdbx_seq_one_letter_code
_entity_poly.pdbx_strand_id
1 'polypeptide(L)'
;KAAQAHLTRLLAAELGPDRIRVNTVNPDAVISDSNIWAGGWAEGRAKAYGITVEELPAFYAKRTLLGETILPDDIANACYALVGGLLNKSTGNSINVDGGVAAGFLR
;
A
#
# COMPACT_ATOMS: atom_id res chain seq x y z
N LYS A 1 2.84 5.67 11.36
CA LYS A 1 2.38 5.84 9.95
C LYS A 1 1.67 7.18 9.73
N ALA A 2 0.81 7.66 10.65
CA ALA A 2 0.15 8.96 10.50
C ALA A 2 1.16 10.12 10.36
N ALA A 3 2.23 10.12 11.15
CA ALA A 3 3.30 11.11 11.04
C ALA A 3 4.00 11.08 9.66
N GLN A 4 4.20 9.89 9.10
CA GLN A 4 4.78 9.74 7.76
C GLN A 4 3.86 10.32 6.68
N ALA A 5 2.55 10.07 6.77
CA ALA A 5 1.57 10.63 5.83
C ALA A 5 1.50 12.17 5.92
N HIS A 6 1.60 12.71 7.15
CA HIS A 6 1.65 14.17 7.33
C HIS A 6 2.94 14.78 6.79
N LEU A 7 4.09 14.12 7.04
CA LEU A 7 5.38 14.56 6.50
C LEU A 7 5.37 14.66 4.97
N THR A 8 4.72 13.72 4.27
CA THR A 8 4.56 13.78 2.81
C THR A 8 3.91 15.11 2.38
N ARG A 9 2.86 15.55 3.09
CA ARG A 9 2.16 16.80 2.77
C ARG A 9 3.03 18.03 3.06
N LEU A 10 3.77 18.01 4.18
CA LEU A 10 4.70 19.11 4.52
C LEU A 10 5.81 19.22 3.46
N LEU A 11 6.42 18.11 3.08
CA LEU A 11 7.44 18.10 2.04
C LEU A 11 6.88 18.51 0.67
N ALA A 12 5.65 18.11 0.33
CA ALA A 12 5.02 18.55 -0.90
C ALA A 12 4.81 20.07 -0.94
N ALA A 13 4.45 20.67 0.21
CA ALA A 13 4.29 22.12 0.32
C ALA A 13 5.64 22.85 0.26
N GLU A 14 6.65 22.34 0.95
CA GLU A 14 8.00 22.94 1.01
C GLU A 14 8.70 22.88 -0.36
N LEU A 15 8.63 21.73 -1.04
CA LEU A 15 9.39 21.47 -2.26
C LEU A 15 8.61 21.80 -3.55
N GLY A 16 7.31 22.10 -3.43
CA GLY A 16 6.46 22.47 -4.55
C GLY A 16 6.95 23.66 -5.37
N PRO A 17 7.44 24.76 -4.76
CA PRO A 17 8.05 25.88 -5.49
C PRO A 17 9.23 25.47 -6.38
N ASP A 18 9.98 24.45 -5.98
CA ASP A 18 11.09 23.86 -6.75
C ASP A 18 10.63 22.83 -7.79
N ARG A 19 9.30 22.68 -7.97
CA ARG A 19 8.67 21.71 -8.88
C ARG A 19 8.98 20.25 -8.53
N ILE A 20 9.29 19.99 -7.26
CA ILE A 20 9.46 18.63 -6.74
C ILE A 20 8.12 18.13 -6.21
N ARG A 21 7.69 16.99 -6.68
CA ARG A 21 6.46 16.33 -6.26
C ARG A 21 6.75 15.28 -5.20
N VAL A 22 5.95 15.25 -4.14
CA VAL A 22 6.07 14.27 -3.06
C VAL A 22 4.70 13.60 -2.86
N ASN A 23 4.64 12.30 -3.01
CA ASN A 23 3.42 11.51 -2.87
C ASN A 23 3.71 10.25 -2.05
N THR A 24 2.68 9.66 -1.50
CA THR A 24 2.75 8.39 -0.77
C THR A 24 1.95 7.33 -1.51
N VAL A 25 2.51 6.12 -1.62
CA VAL A 25 1.79 4.91 -2.00
C VAL A 25 1.61 4.05 -0.75
N ASN A 26 0.38 3.65 -0.47
CA ASN A 26 0.02 2.83 0.69
C ASN A 26 -0.41 1.43 0.23
N PRO A 27 0.47 0.44 0.28
CA PRO A 27 0.10 -0.95 0.04
C PRO A 27 -0.54 -1.58 1.28
N ASP A 28 -1.37 -2.59 1.09
CA ASP A 28 -1.76 -3.53 2.14
C ASP A 28 -1.55 -4.97 1.66
N ALA A 29 -1.09 -5.83 2.56
CA ALA A 29 -1.01 -7.29 2.41
C ALA A 29 -0.38 -7.78 1.09
N VAL A 30 0.71 -7.16 0.65
CA VAL A 30 1.53 -7.69 -0.45
C VAL A 30 2.26 -8.93 0.07
N ILE A 31 1.74 -10.12 -0.24
CA ILE A 31 2.20 -11.39 0.33
C ILE A 31 3.29 -12.02 -0.53
N SER A 32 3.06 -12.11 -1.85
CA SER A 32 4.02 -12.69 -2.78
C SER A 32 5.29 -11.85 -2.86
N ASP A 33 6.42 -12.52 -2.93
CA ASP A 33 7.75 -11.92 -3.10
C ASP A 33 8.14 -10.88 -2.04
N SER A 34 7.46 -10.90 -0.90
CA SER A 34 7.71 -9.98 0.21
C SER A 34 8.43 -10.69 1.36
N ASN A 35 9.61 -10.20 1.70
CA ASN A 35 10.39 -10.73 2.84
C ASN A 35 9.71 -10.56 4.20
N ILE A 36 8.69 -9.72 4.31
CA ILE A 36 7.94 -9.56 5.57
C ILE A 36 7.22 -10.85 5.96
N TRP A 37 6.91 -11.70 4.98
CA TRP A 37 6.22 -12.97 5.20
C TRP A 37 7.19 -14.14 5.44
N ALA A 38 8.50 -13.89 5.40
CA ALA A 38 9.53 -14.86 5.74
C ALA A 38 9.78 -14.91 7.26
N GLY A 39 10.58 -15.87 7.70
CA GLY A 39 11.09 -15.93 9.07
C GLY A 39 10.05 -16.21 10.15
N GLY A 40 9.01 -17.01 9.86
CA GLY A 40 8.00 -17.43 10.84
C GLY A 40 6.85 -16.43 11.05
N TRP A 41 6.88 -15.30 10.34
CA TRP A 41 5.81 -14.30 10.47
C TRP A 41 4.49 -14.76 9.80
N ALA A 42 4.59 -15.43 8.64
CA ALA A 42 3.43 -16.03 7.97
C ALA A 42 2.77 -17.09 8.85
N GLU A 43 3.56 -17.98 9.44
CA GLU A 43 3.10 -19.03 10.36
C GLU A 43 2.44 -18.43 11.60
N GLY A 44 3.03 -17.38 12.16
CA GLY A 44 2.46 -16.66 13.32
C GLY A 44 1.10 -16.05 12.98
N ARG A 45 0.95 -15.47 11.79
CA ARG A 45 -0.31 -14.91 11.34
C ARG A 45 -1.36 -15.98 11.04
N ALA A 46 -0.99 -17.03 10.32
CA ALA A 46 -1.86 -18.15 10.03
C ALA A 46 -2.42 -18.77 11.31
N LYS A 47 -1.54 -19.02 12.28
CA LYS A 47 -1.93 -19.51 13.62
C LYS A 47 -2.89 -18.56 14.33
N ALA A 48 -2.63 -17.25 14.30
CA ALA A 48 -3.48 -16.25 14.94
C ALA A 48 -4.88 -16.17 14.33
N TYR A 49 -5.01 -16.48 13.03
CA TYR A 49 -6.28 -16.50 12.32
C TYR A 49 -6.94 -17.88 12.28
N GLY A 50 -6.27 -18.94 12.75
CA GLY A 50 -6.77 -20.32 12.74
C GLY A 50 -6.87 -20.91 11.31
N ILE A 51 -5.95 -20.52 10.43
CA ILE A 51 -5.85 -20.95 9.04
C ILE A 51 -4.45 -21.48 8.73
N THR A 52 -4.24 -22.04 7.54
CA THR A 52 -2.90 -22.43 7.07
C THR A 52 -2.18 -21.25 6.42
N VAL A 53 -0.87 -21.38 6.20
CA VAL A 53 -0.07 -20.35 5.51
C VAL A 53 -0.54 -20.18 4.07
N GLU A 54 -0.90 -21.27 3.41
CA GLU A 54 -1.39 -21.28 2.03
C GLU A 54 -2.74 -20.56 1.87
N GLU A 55 -3.53 -20.48 2.95
CA GLU A 55 -4.81 -19.78 2.95
C GLU A 55 -4.68 -18.28 3.18
N LEU A 56 -3.50 -17.78 3.61
CA LEU A 56 -3.29 -16.36 3.89
C LEU A 56 -3.64 -15.44 2.71
N PRO A 57 -3.21 -15.71 1.45
CA PRO A 57 -3.56 -14.83 0.33
C PRO A 57 -5.07 -14.69 0.15
N ALA A 58 -5.80 -15.79 0.17
CA ALA A 58 -7.25 -15.78 0.03
C ALA A 58 -7.94 -15.10 1.23
N PHE A 59 -7.40 -15.29 2.44
CA PHE A 59 -7.90 -14.62 3.65
C PHE A 59 -7.75 -13.09 3.56
N TYR A 60 -6.60 -12.61 3.11
CA TYR A 60 -6.37 -11.17 2.95
C TYR A 60 -7.18 -10.59 1.80
N ALA A 61 -7.32 -11.29 0.68
CA ALA A 61 -8.15 -10.86 -0.44
C ALA A 61 -9.60 -10.61 -0.02
N LYS A 62 -10.18 -11.51 0.78
CA LYS A 62 -11.55 -11.36 1.32
C LYS A 62 -11.76 -10.11 2.19
N ARG A 63 -10.72 -9.49 2.70
CA ARG A 63 -10.79 -8.25 3.50
C ARG A 63 -10.92 -7.01 2.62
N THR A 64 -10.62 -7.12 1.35
CA THR A 64 -10.68 -6.01 0.40
C THR A 64 -12.06 -5.94 -0.29
N LEU A 65 -12.43 -4.76 -0.74
CA LEU A 65 -13.68 -4.57 -1.48
C LEU A 65 -13.65 -5.21 -2.87
N LEU A 66 -12.45 -5.28 -3.49
CA LEU A 66 -12.27 -5.92 -4.78
C LEU A 66 -12.24 -7.45 -4.68
N GLY A 67 -11.97 -8.00 -3.50
CA GLY A 67 -11.83 -9.44 -3.30
C GLY A 67 -10.58 -10.04 -3.94
N GLU A 68 -9.56 -9.22 -4.21
CA GLU A 68 -8.36 -9.61 -4.92
C GLU A 68 -7.11 -9.51 -4.04
N THR A 69 -6.10 -10.31 -4.39
CA THR A 69 -4.77 -10.27 -3.77
C THR A 69 -3.97 -9.12 -4.38
N ILE A 70 -3.30 -8.36 -3.54
CA ILE A 70 -2.41 -7.29 -3.97
C ILE A 70 -1.02 -7.87 -4.29
N LEU A 71 -0.54 -7.58 -5.48
CA LEU A 71 0.75 -8.05 -5.99
C LEU A 71 1.80 -6.93 -5.98
N PRO A 72 3.10 -7.26 -5.96
CA PRO A 72 4.17 -6.27 -6.10
C PRO A 72 4.02 -5.38 -7.34
N ASP A 73 3.55 -5.94 -8.46
CA ASP A 73 3.33 -5.21 -9.70
C ASP A 73 2.24 -4.13 -9.58
N ASP A 74 1.24 -4.34 -8.74
CA ASP A 74 0.21 -3.32 -8.49
C ASP A 74 0.83 -2.08 -7.84
N ILE A 75 1.75 -2.29 -6.91
CA ILE A 75 2.49 -1.22 -6.25
C ILE A 75 3.44 -0.53 -7.24
N ALA A 76 4.16 -1.32 -8.04
CA ALA A 76 5.06 -0.81 -9.06
C ALA A 76 4.32 0.05 -10.08
N ASN A 77 3.15 -0.38 -10.54
CA ASN A 77 2.29 0.35 -11.47
C ASN A 77 1.83 1.69 -10.89
N ALA A 78 1.43 1.73 -9.62
CA ALA A 78 1.07 2.97 -8.94
C ALA A 78 2.26 3.94 -8.84
N CYS A 79 3.44 3.43 -8.49
CA CYS A 79 4.68 4.22 -8.48
C CYS A 79 5.01 4.73 -9.89
N TYR A 80 4.89 3.89 -10.90
CA TYR A 80 5.15 4.26 -12.29
C TYR A 80 4.20 5.38 -12.77
N ALA A 81 2.92 5.30 -12.44
CA ALA A 81 1.96 6.35 -12.77
C ALA A 81 2.33 7.71 -12.16
N LEU A 82 2.88 7.69 -10.94
CA LEU A 82 3.36 8.90 -10.26
C LEU A 82 4.63 9.47 -10.89
N VAL A 83 5.63 8.63 -11.23
CA VAL A 83 6.93 9.10 -11.73
C VAL A 83 6.95 9.24 -13.24
N GLY A 84 6.17 8.44 -13.97
CA GLY A 84 6.16 8.33 -15.43
C GLY A 84 5.45 9.47 -16.17
N GLY A 85 5.01 10.52 -15.49
CA GLY A 85 4.38 11.68 -16.09
C GLY A 85 2.86 11.63 -16.24
N LEU A 86 2.22 10.49 -16.07
CA LEU A 86 0.75 10.36 -16.13
C LEU A 86 0.05 11.24 -15.07
N LEU A 87 0.63 11.35 -13.88
CA LEU A 87 0.15 12.17 -12.78
C LEU A 87 1.11 13.32 -12.47
N ASN A 88 1.63 14.00 -13.50
CA ASN A 88 2.67 15.01 -13.35
C ASN A 88 2.25 16.30 -12.63
N LYS A 89 0.95 16.48 -12.36
CA LYS A 89 0.41 17.59 -11.56
C LYS A 89 -0.05 17.16 -10.17
N SER A 90 0.24 15.92 -9.77
CA SER A 90 -0.16 15.37 -8.48
C SER A 90 0.99 15.46 -7.47
N THR A 91 0.76 16.14 -6.34
CA THR A 91 1.68 16.21 -5.20
C THR A 91 0.90 16.25 -3.89
N GLY A 92 1.48 15.80 -2.79
CA GLY A 92 0.85 15.74 -1.48
C GLY A 92 -0.23 14.66 -1.34
N ASN A 93 -0.36 13.77 -2.32
CA ASN A 93 -1.39 12.74 -2.35
C ASN A 93 -0.95 11.47 -1.62
N SER A 94 -1.96 10.70 -1.21
CA SER A 94 -1.82 9.37 -0.66
C SER A 94 -2.66 8.43 -1.53
N ILE A 95 -1.99 7.53 -2.24
CA ILE A 95 -2.62 6.57 -3.16
C ILE A 95 -2.64 5.21 -2.47
N ASN A 96 -3.83 4.71 -2.20
CA ASN A 96 -3.99 3.37 -1.65
C ASN A 96 -3.95 2.33 -2.78
N VAL A 97 -3.15 1.28 -2.56
CA VAL A 97 -3.07 0.10 -3.41
C VAL A 97 -3.32 -1.10 -2.50
N ASP A 98 -4.55 -1.23 -2.06
CA ASP A 98 -4.97 -2.13 -0.98
C ASP A 98 -6.26 -2.90 -1.30
N GLY A 99 -6.73 -2.82 -2.55
CA GLY A 99 -7.99 -3.43 -2.98
C GLY A 99 -9.23 -2.85 -2.28
N GLY A 100 -9.07 -1.75 -1.55
CA GLY A 100 -10.16 -1.11 -0.80
C GLY A 100 -10.38 -1.76 0.57
N VAL A 101 -9.51 -1.48 1.53
CA VAL A 101 -9.73 -1.88 2.93
C VAL A 101 -10.66 -0.86 3.60
N ALA A 102 -11.95 -1.20 3.66
CA ALA A 102 -13.00 -0.28 4.14
C ALA A 102 -12.74 0.27 5.55
N ALA A 103 -12.10 -0.50 6.42
CA ALA A 103 -11.71 -0.07 7.77
C ALA A 103 -10.66 1.07 7.77
N GLY A 104 -9.91 1.22 6.68
CA GLY A 104 -8.91 2.27 6.50
C GLY A 104 -9.47 3.55 5.87
N PHE A 105 -10.72 3.56 5.45
CA PHE A 105 -11.33 4.76 4.87
C PHE A 105 -11.55 5.82 5.95
N LEU A 106 -11.15 7.04 5.65
CA LEU A 106 -11.52 8.19 6.48
C LEU A 106 -13.03 8.41 6.36
N ARG A 107 -13.67 8.50 7.51
CA ARG A 107 -15.10 8.83 7.62
C ARG A 107 -15.27 10.31 7.94
#